data_331f6800ab11e6a01ca403817731751f
#
_entry.id   331f6800ab11e6a01ca403817731751f
#
_cell.length_a   1.000
_cell.length_b   1.000
_cell.length_c   1.000
_cell.angle_alpha   90.00
_cell.angle_beta   90.00
_cell.angle_gamma   90.00
#
_symmetry.space_group_name_H-M   'P 1'
#
loop_
_entity.id
_entity.type
_entity.pdbx_description
1 polymer ?
#
loop_
_entity_poly.entity_id
_entity_poly.type
_entity_poly.pdbx_seq_one_letter_code
_entity_poly.pdbx_strand_id
1 'polypeptide(L)'
;MRRTSGVNAARNRRRRLLAVVAAVLTLRALAVVAGGTPNANAFSREGLPVEYLDVYSTAMGRNVRVQFQPAAAPATAPTPDGAPAPAPAASPGAQKAVYLLDGMRAQDDYNGWDINTPAFEWFYNSGVAVVMPVGGQSSFYTDWYSPSSFNKQAYTYKWETFLTNELPQWLAANKQVSMTGNGIVGLSMSGGAALILSAYHPAQFRYAASLSGFLNPSALFMQQAIRVAMLDAGSYNVDNMWGPPWDGAWKRNDPIKQVGKIVANGTRLWIYCAPGGFTPLDDGADPNQAFNADSLESMAIKSNKDFQDAYAKAGGTNATFVFPSSGNHAWPYWGQQLSTLKQDLIATLNG
;
A
#
# COMPACT_ATOMS: atom_id res chain seq x y z
N MET A 1 -9.65 22.86 -45.97
CA MET A 1 -8.90 21.74 -45.40
C MET A 1 -8.78 21.85 -43.89
N ARG A 2 -9.83 21.59 -43.06
CA ARG A 2 -9.78 21.63 -41.58
C ARG A 2 -10.85 20.72 -40.93
N ARG A 3 -11.10 19.50 -41.44
CA ARG A 3 -12.06 18.55 -40.80
C ARG A 3 -11.55 17.16 -40.47
N THR A 4 -10.24 16.85 -40.67
CA THR A 4 -9.70 15.50 -40.47
C THR A 4 -9.04 15.27 -39.12
N SER A 5 -8.68 16.30 -38.38
CA SER A 5 -7.98 16.16 -37.07
C SER A 5 -8.90 15.71 -35.91
N GLY A 6 -10.16 16.13 -35.93
CA GLY A 6 -11.10 15.78 -34.84
C GLY A 6 -11.56 14.31 -34.86
N VAL A 7 -11.70 13.72 -36.04
CA VAL A 7 -12.15 12.32 -36.21
C VAL A 7 -11.07 11.34 -35.77
N ASN A 8 -9.81 11.63 -36.01
CA ASN A 8 -8.70 10.79 -35.57
C ASN A 8 -8.47 10.83 -34.04
N ALA A 9 -8.70 11.98 -33.41
CA ALA A 9 -8.62 12.11 -31.95
C ALA A 9 -9.75 11.33 -31.24
N ALA A 10 -10.97 11.39 -31.76
CA ALA A 10 -12.12 10.65 -31.25
C ALA A 10 -11.97 9.12 -31.47
N ARG A 11 -11.40 8.71 -32.61
CA ARG A 11 -11.14 7.29 -32.93
C ARG A 11 -10.02 6.70 -32.06
N ASN A 12 -8.98 7.48 -31.75
CA ASN A 12 -7.94 7.08 -30.83
C ASN A 12 -8.41 7.03 -29.36
N ARG A 13 -9.32 7.94 -28.96
CA ARG A 13 -9.96 7.87 -27.63
C ARG A 13 -10.83 6.62 -27.51
N ARG A 14 -11.64 6.28 -28.53
CA ARG A 14 -12.45 5.04 -28.54
C ARG A 14 -11.60 3.77 -28.54
N ARG A 15 -10.48 3.73 -29.28
CA ARG A 15 -9.54 2.59 -29.26
C ARG A 15 -8.87 2.43 -27.90
N ARG A 16 -8.48 3.51 -27.21
CA ARG A 16 -7.94 3.48 -25.84
C ARG A 16 -9.00 3.06 -24.81
N LEU A 17 -10.24 3.48 -24.98
CA LEU A 17 -11.37 3.04 -24.15
C LEU A 17 -11.65 1.54 -24.31
N LEU A 18 -11.64 1.02 -25.53
CA LEU A 18 -11.84 -0.40 -25.81
C LEU A 18 -10.66 -1.25 -25.32
N ALA A 19 -9.43 -0.74 -25.37
CA ALA A 19 -8.26 -1.42 -24.81
C ALA A 19 -8.30 -1.50 -23.28
N VAL A 20 -8.73 -0.45 -22.59
CA VAL A 20 -8.90 -0.44 -21.13
C VAL A 20 -10.05 -1.37 -20.70
N VAL A 21 -11.17 -1.36 -21.42
CA VAL A 21 -12.29 -2.27 -21.18
C VAL A 21 -11.92 -3.71 -21.52
N ALA A 22 -11.12 -3.94 -22.57
CA ALA A 22 -10.62 -5.28 -22.91
C ALA A 22 -9.59 -5.79 -21.87
N ALA A 23 -8.67 -4.95 -21.40
CA ALA A 23 -7.73 -5.31 -20.32
C ALA A 23 -8.46 -5.65 -19.03
N VAL A 24 -9.57 -4.98 -18.74
CA VAL A 24 -10.43 -5.23 -17.59
C VAL A 24 -11.30 -6.48 -17.78
N LEU A 25 -11.72 -6.79 -18.99
CA LEU A 25 -12.51 -8.00 -19.30
C LEU A 25 -11.65 -9.27 -19.37
N THR A 26 -10.37 -9.18 -19.71
CA THR A 26 -9.42 -10.32 -19.63
C THR A 26 -9.08 -10.71 -18.20
N LEU A 27 -9.28 -9.82 -17.22
CA LEU A 27 -9.18 -10.14 -15.78
C LEU A 27 -10.24 -11.17 -15.32
N ARG A 28 -11.38 -11.30 -16.01
CA ARG A 28 -12.42 -12.27 -15.64
C ARG A 28 -12.07 -13.73 -15.91
N ALA A 29 -11.15 -14.03 -16.82
CA ALA A 29 -10.82 -15.40 -17.21
C ALA A 29 -9.82 -16.09 -16.27
N LEU A 30 -9.25 -15.40 -15.30
CA LEU A 30 -8.16 -15.88 -14.43
C LEU A 30 -8.51 -16.06 -12.96
N ALA A 31 -9.77 -15.81 -12.58
CA ALA A 31 -10.24 -16.00 -11.20
C ALA A 31 -10.35 -17.48 -10.78
N VAL A 32 -10.07 -18.45 -11.65
CA VAL A 32 -10.36 -19.88 -11.40
C VAL A 32 -9.14 -20.70 -10.99
N VAL A 33 -7.92 -20.16 -10.96
CA VAL A 33 -6.71 -20.93 -10.61
C VAL A 33 -5.92 -20.36 -9.43
N ALA A 34 -6.49 -19.50 -8.65
CA ALA A 34 -5.93 -19.17 -7.34
C ALA A 34 -6.65 -19.96 -6.22
N GLY A 35 -7.00 -21.20 -6.49
CA GLY A 35 -7.18 -22.25 -5.48
C GLY A 35 -5.81 -22.67 -4.97
N GLY A 36 -5.01 -21.73 -4.49
CA GLY A 36 -3.85 -22.00 -3.68
C GLY A 36 -4.34 -22.64 -2.40
N THR A 37 -3.77 -23.78 -2.07
CA THR A 37 -3.96 -24.48 -0.80
C THR A 37 -3.88 -23.48 0.36
N PRO A 38 -4.71 -23.64 1.41
CA PRO A 38 -4.80 -22.68 2.53
C PRO A 38 -3.61 -22.79 3.50
N ASN A 39 -2.40 -22.79 2.99
CA ASN A 39 -1.15 -22.80 3.75
C ASN A 39 -0.07 -22.01 3.00
N ALA A 40 -0.34 -20.75 2.71
CA ALA A 40 0.77 -19.83 2.48
C ALA A 40 1.45 -19.64 3.84
N ASN A 41 2.52 -20.36 4.11
CA ASN A 41 3.37 -20.11 5.25
C ASN A 41 3.95 -18.70 5.10
N ALA A 42 3.92 -17.93 6.19
CA ALA A 42 4.65 -16.68 6.25
C ALA A 42 6.12 -16.91 5.85
N PHE A 43 6.72 -15.92 5.18
CA PHE A 43 8.13 -16.01 4.76
C PHE A 43 9.09 -15.88 5.95
N SER A 44 8.63 -15.27 7.06
CA SER A 44 9.43 -15.02 8.27
C SER A 44 10.10 -16.29 8.76
N ARG A 45 11.43 -16.20 8.93
CA ARG A 45 12.19 -17.32 9.45
C ARG A 45 11.84 -17.61 10.92
N GLU A 46 11.92 -18.88 11.29
CA GLU A 46 11.85 -19.30 12.69
C GLU A 46 12.91 -18.56 13.53
N GLY A 47 12.52 -18.13 14.72
CA GLY A 47 13.39 -17.39 15.66
C GLY A 47 13.33 -15.88 15.54
N LEU A 48 12.67 -15.29 14.54
CA LEU A 48 12.36 -13.85 14.56
C LEU A 48 11.33 -13.53 15.64
N PRO A 49 11.44 -12.39 16.36
CA PRO A 49 10.51 -12.02 17.43
C PRO A 49 9.21 -11.43 16.87
N VAL A 50 8.59 -12.17 15.94
CA VAL A 50 7.32 -11.77 15.34
C VAL A 50 6.17 -12.25 16.21
N GLU A 51 5.30 -11.32 16.57
CA GLU A 51 4.11 -11.57 17.37
C GLU A 51 2.86 -11.41 16.50
N TYR A 52 1.84 -12.25 16.76
CA TYR A 52 0.53 -12.15 16.14
C TYR A 52 -0.44 -11.59 17.17
N LEU A 53 -0.85 -10.34 16.95
CA LEU A 53 -1.69 -9.57 17.85
C LEU A 53 -3.12 -9.57 17.32
N ASP A 54 -4.11 -9.82 18.17
CA ASP A 54 -5.52 -9.63 17.86
C ASP A 54 -6.01 -8.36 18.57
N VAL A 55 -6.08 -7.26 17.82
CA VAL A 55 -6.46 -5.94 18.32
C VAL A 55 -7.94 -5.69 18.04
N TYR A 56 -8.74 -5.52 19.09
CA TYR A 56 -10.17 -5.25 18.91
C TYR A 56 -10.38 -3.83 18.37
N SER A 57 -11.05 -3.75 17.23
CA SER A 57 -11.53 -2.48 16.67
C SER A 57 -12.97 -2.25 17.07
N THR A 58 -13.21 -1.24 17.90
CA THR A 58 -14.55 -0.81 18.28
C THR A 58 -15.32 -0.27 17.08
N ALA A 59 -14.61 0.46 16.19
CA ALA A 59 -15.19 1.04 14.98
C ALA A 59 -15.67 -0.03 13.98
N MET A 60 -14.99 -1.18 13.91
CA MET A 60 -15.38 -2.31 13.03
C MET A 60 -16.15 -3.41 13.77
N GLY A 61 -16.21 -3.39 15.11
CA GLY A 61 -16.88 -4.39 15.93
C GLY A 61 -16.24 -5.79 15.86
N ARG A 62 -14.92 -5.87 15.59
CA ARG A 62 -14.20 -7.15 15.44
C ARG A 62 -12.73 -7.02 15.82
N ASN A 63 -12.09 -8.16 16.06
CA ASN A 63 -10.64 -8.21 16.13
C ASN A 63 -10.03 -8.04 14.74
N VAL A 64 -8.94 -7.28 14.66
CA VAL A 64 -8.06 -7.16 13.51
C VAL A 64 -6.72 -7.76 13.90
N ARG A 65 -6.26 -8.72 13.12
CA ARG A 65 -4.93 -9.28 13.33
C ARG A 65 -3.86 -8.29 12.88
N VAL A 66 -2.77 -8.22 13.64
CA VAL A 66 -1.59 -7.41 13.32
C VAL A 66 -0.35 -8.26 13.56
N GLN A 67 0.49 -8.42 12.55
CA GLN A 67 1.81 -9.00 12.72
C GLN A 67 2.73 -7.86 13.18
N PHE A 68 3.47 -8.12 14.26
CA PHE A 68 4.30 -7.12 14.93
C PHE A 68 5.69 -7.67 15.20
N GLN A 69 6.73 -6.88 14.91
CA GLN A 69 8.09 -7.15 15.32
C GLN A 69 8.64 -5.92 16.05
N PRO A 70 9.20 -6.08 17.27
CA PRO A 70 9.79 -4.96 18.02
C PRO A 70 11.04 -4.40 17.30
N ALA A 71 11.37 -3.15 17.58
CA ALA A 71 12.51 -2.43 16.99
C ALA A 71 13.86 -3.10 17.30
N ALA A 72 13.97 -3.73 18.49
CA ALA A 72 15.11 -4.53 18.91
C ALA A 72 14.60 -5.87 19.44
N ALA A 73 15.34 -6.94 19.19
CA ALA A 73 15.01 -8.24 19.75
C ALA A 73 15.11 -8.20 21.29
N PRO A 74 14.23 -8.91 22.02
CA PRO A 74 14.38 -9.10 23.45
C PRO A 74 15.77 -9.68 23.76
N ALA A 75 16.38 -9.24 24.86
CA ALA A 75 17.71 -9.72 25.26
C ALA A 75 17.81 -11.26 25.45
N THR A 76 16.68 -11.91 25.63
CA THR A 76 16.55 -13.37 25.81
C THR A 76 16.16 -14.12 24.53
N ALA A 77 15.94 -13.42 23.39
CA ALA A 77 15.60 -14.07 22.14
C ALA A 77 16.83 -14.77 21.55
N PRO A 78 16.68 -16.02 21.04
CA PRO A 78 17.75 -16.65 20.28
C PRO A 78 18.07 -15.80 19.04
N THR A 79 19.37 -15.64 18.76
CA THR A 79 19.78 -14.93 17.51
C THR A 79 19.60 -15.91 16.33
N PRO A 80 18.79 -15.59 15.32
CA PRO A 80 18.69 -16.42 14.14
C PRO A 80 20.04 -16.56 13.44
N ASP A 81 20.35 -17.74 12.90
CA ASP A 81 21.59 -18.00 12.17
C ASP A 81 21.76 -16.99 11.02
N GLY A 82 22.93 -16.34 10.99
CA GLY A 82 23.26 -15.33 9.96
C GLY A 82 22.60 -13.97 10.16
N ALA A 83 21.93 -13.73 11.29
CA ALA A 83 21.41 -12.40 11.62
C ALA A 83 22.55 -11.42 11.98
N PRO A 84 22.44 -10.13 11.64
CA PRO A 84 23.38 -9.13 12.12
C PRO A 84 23.38 -9.07 13.64
N ALA A 85 24.55 -8.73 14.21
CA ALA A 85 24.68 -8.54 15.67
C ALA A 85 23.60 -7.58 16.19
N PRO A 86 23.04 -7.82 17.40
CA PRO A 86 22.02 -6.96 17.96
C PRO A 86 22.50 -5.51 17.99
N ALA A 87 21.65 -4.61 17.47
CA ALA A 87 21.86 -3.18 17.68
C ALA A 87 21.85 -2.88 19.18
N PRO A 88 22.59 -1.85 19.66
CA PRO A 88 22.53 -1.44 21.04
C PRO A 88 21.08 -1.28 21.48
N ALA A 89 20.78 -1.76 22.68
CA ALA A 89 19.43 -1.66 23.25
C ALA A 89 18.88 -0.25 23.07
N ALA A 90 17.70 -0.14 22.48
CA ALA A 90 17.04 1.15 22.30
C ALA A 90 16.97 1.89 23.64
N SER A 91 17.35 3.16 23.63
CA SER A 91 17.21 4.05 24.79
C SER A 91 15.78 3.97 25.35
N PRO A 92 15.56 4.13 26.68
CA PRO A 92 14.22 4.06 27.26
C PRO A 92 13.34 5.17 26.73
N GLY A 93 12.62 4.90 25.63
CA GLY A 93 11.67 5.75 24.92
C GLY A 93 10.74 4.91 24.08
N ALA A 94 9.61 5.49 23.67
CA ALA A 94 8.67 4.78 22.80
C ALA A 94 9.32 4.50 21.45
N GLN A 95 9.37 3.23 21.02
CA GLN A 95 9.96 2.82 19.75
C GLN A 95 9.17 3.37 18.54
N LYS A 96 9.87 3.81 17.50
CA LYS A 96 9.25 4.17 16.24
C LYS A 96 8.88 2.91 15.45
N ALA A 97 7.85 3.01 14.61
CA ALA A 97 7.40 1.89 13.81
C ALA A 97 7.23 2.26 12.34
N VAL A 98 7.37 1.28 11.46
CA VAL A 98 6.89 1.34 10.08
C VAL A 98 5.63 0.48 9.94
N TYR A 99 4.56 1.08 9.40
CA TYR A 99 3.32 0.40 9.05
C TYR A 99 3.42 -0.05 7.59
N LEU A 100 3.37 -1.36 7.34
CA LEU A 100 3.41 -1.95 6.01
C LEU A 100 2.00 -2.38 5.60
N LEU A 101 1.40 -1.66 4.67
CA LEU A 101 0.05 -1.88 4.20
C LEU A 101 0.04 -2.77 2.96
N ASP A 102 -0.90 -3.70 2.90
CA ASP A 102 -1.04 -4.69 1.83
C ASP A 102 -1.76 -4.11 0.59
N GLY A 103 -1.76 -4.87 -0.50
CA GLY A 103 -2.44 -4.55 -1.76
C GLY A 103 -3.94 -4.88 -1.75
N MET A 104 -4.56 -4.79 -2.94
CA MET A 104 -6.00 -4.99 -3.10
C MET A 104 -6.47 -6.41 -2.76
N ARG A 105 -5.60 -7.41 -2.88
CA ARG A 105 -5.89 -8.83 -2.61
C ARG A 105 -5.35 -9.30 -1.26
N ALA A 106 -5.29 -8.39 -0.28
CA ALA A 106 -4.90 -8.70 1.09
C ALA A 106 -5.66 -9.93 1.61
N GLN A 107 -4.93 -10.84 2.25
CA GLN A 107 -5.48 -12.06 2.83
C GLN A 107 -5.83 -11.83 4.31
N ASP A 108 -6.62 -12.74 4.90
CA ASP A 108 -7.07 -12.62 6.29
C ASP A 108 -6.20 -13.40 7.30
N ASP A 109 -5.16 -14.10 6.83
CA ASP A 109 -4.25 -14.90 7.65
C ASP A 109 -2.89 -14.23 7.88
N TYR A 110 -2.24 -13.76 6.81
CA TYR A 110 -0.95 -13.09 6.83
C TYR A 110 -0.96 -11.85 5.94
N ASN A 111 -0.10 -10.89 6.27
CA ASN A 111 0.11 -9.71 5.42
C ASN A 111 0.98 -10.10 4.21
N GLY A 112 0.67 -9.55 3.05
CA GLY A 112 1.40 -9.83 1.80
C GLY A 112 2.89 -9.51 1.86
N TRP A 113 3.31 -8.55 2.68
CA TRP A 113 4.72 -8.25 2.91
C TRP A 113 5.47 -9.40 3.56
N ASP A 114 4.84 -10.11 4.50
CA ASP A 114 5.42 -11.29 5.13
C ASP A 114 5.39 -12.52 4.20
N ILE A 115 4.31 -12.67 3.39
CA ILE A 115 4.18 -13.80 2.47
C ILE A 115 5.21 -13.74 1.33
N ASN A 116 5.50 -12.53 0.82
CA ASN A 116 6.22 -12.37 -0.44
C ASN A 116 7.62 -11.75 -0.27
N THR A 117 8.00 -11.32 0.92
CA THR A 117 9.29 -10.65 1.15
C THR A 117 9.86 -11.00 2.53
N PRO A 118 11.18 -10.94 2.70
CA PRO A 118 11.82 -11.07 4.02
C PRO A 118 11.78 -9.74 4.79
N ALA A 119 10.63 -9.03 4.81
CA ALA A 119 10.51 -7.71 5.43
C ALA A 119 10.85 -7.73 6.92
N PHE A 120 10.40 -8.74 7.69
CA PHE A 120 10.75 -8.87 9.10
C PHE A 120 12.25 -9.10 9.31
N GLU A 121 12.91 -9.86 8.44
CA GLU A 121 14.36 -10.03 8.49
C GLU A 121 15.11 -8.73 8.21
N TRP A 122 14.66 -7.97 7.21
CA TRP A 122 15.28 -6.69 6.87
C TRP A 122 15.20 -5.66 7.99
N PHE A 123 14.13 -5.67 8.77
CA PHE A 123 13.94 -4.77 9.90
C PHE A 123 14.36 -5.36 11.26
N TYR A 124 14.83 -6.62 11.29
CA TYR A 124 15.33 -7.22 12.54
C TYR A 124 16.47 -6.39 13.13
N ASN A 125 16.35 -6.01 14.41
CA ASN A 125 17.32 -5.16 15.13
C ASN A 125 17.66 -3.83 14.42
N SER A 126 16.75 -3.28 13.64
CA SER A 126 16.96 -2.03 12.88
C SER A 126 16.75 -0.76 13.71
N GLY A 127 16.25 -0.87 14.92
CA GLY A 127 15.81 0.28 15.73
C GLY A 127 14.43 0.83 15.34
N VAL A 128 13.73 0.15 14.42
CA VAL A 128 12.37 0.49 14.00
C VAL A 128 11.49 -0.76 14.09
N ALA A 129 10.36 -0.66 14.80
CA ALA A 129 9.39 -1.75 14.88
C ALA A 129 8.63 -1.90 13.56
N VAL A 130 8.15 -3.10 13.28
CA VAL A 130 7.32 -3.39 12.09
C VAL A 130 5.90 -3.70 12.53
N VAL A 131 4.94 -3.04 11.88
CA VAL A 131 3.50 -3.21 12.09
C VAL A 131 2.87 -3.58 10.75
N MET A 132 2.36 -4.80 10.63
CA MET A 132 1.69 -5.29 9.43
C MET A 132 0.23 -5.65 9.76
N PRO A 133 -0.74 -4.74 9.54
CA PRO A 133 -2.15 -5.08 9.67
C PRO A 133 -2.54 -6.15 8.65
N VAL A 134 -3.31 -7.15 9.08
CA VAL A 134 -3.73 -8.29 8.25
C VAL A 134 -5.17 -8.12 7.80
N GLY A 135 -5.46 -8.48 6.56
CA GLY A 135 -6.76 -8.29 5.94
C GLY A 135 -6.92 -6.93 5.26
N GLY A 136 -8.16 -6.52 5.06
CA GLY A 136 -8.45 -5.25 4.40
C GLY A 136 -8.49 -5.36 2.87
N GLN A 137 -8.86 -6.52 2.33
CA GLN A 137 -9.07 -6.70 0.90
C GLN A 137 -9.98 -5.59 0.35
N SER A 138 -9.55 -4.93 -0.71
CA SER A 138 -10.29 -3.83 -1.37
C SER A 138 -10.63 -2.64 -0.46
N SER A 139 -10.01 -2.50 0.72
CA SER A 139 -10.39 -1.52 1.73
C SER A 139 -9.96 -0.09 1.40
N PHE A 140 -8.90 0.09 0.59
CA PHE A 140 -8.18 1.36 0.42
C PHE A 140 -7.73 1.99 1.75
N TYR A 141 -7.75 1.19 2.83
CA TYR A 141 -7.42 1.60 4.19
C TYR A 141 -8.11 2.89 4.64
N THR A 142 -9.37 3.04 4.21
CA THR A 142 -10.24 4.19 4.50
C THR A 142 -11.47 3.78 5.30
N ASP A 143 -12.18 4.76 5.83
CA ASP A 143 -13.47 4.55 6.48
C ASP A 143 -14.59 4.53 5.44
N TRP A 144 -15.23 3.40 5.29
CA TRP A 144 -16.35 3.22 4.37
C TRP A 144 -17.63 3.83 4.93
N TYR A 145 -18.54 4.21 4.05
CA TYR A 145 -19.87 4.69 4.45
C TYR A 145 -20.74 3.58 5.00
N SER A 146 -20.67 2.37 4.42
CA SER A 146 -21.46 1.21 4.81
C SER A 146 -20.75 -0.10 4.44
N PRO A 147 -21.22 -1.28 4.97
CA PRO A 147 -20.72 -2.56 4.52
C PRO A 147 -20.92 -2.77 3.03
N SER A 148 -20.00 -3.47 2.37
CA SER A 148 -20.14 -3.80 0.96
C SER A 148 -21.38 -4.65 0.71
N SER A 149 -22.26 -4.17 -0.15
CA SER A 149 -23.56 -4.82 -0.41
C SER A 149 -23.47 -6.01 -1.37
N PHE A 150 -22.45 -6.06 -2.25
CA PHE A 150 -22.38 -7.09 -3.30
C PHE A 150 -21.83 -8.42 -2.77
N ASN A 151 -20.91 -8.40 -1.82
CA ASN A 151 -20.34 -9.60 -1.20
C ASN A 151 -20.90 -9.89 0.19
N LYS A 152 -21.96 -9.17 0.60
CA LYS A 152 -22.61 -9.34 1.90
C LYS A 152 -21.65 -9.19 3.07
N GLN A 153 -20.72 -8.24 2.99
CA GLN A 153 -19.78 -7.97 4.07
C GLN A 153 -20.52 -7.69 5.39
N ALA A 154 -20.12 -8.36 6.46
CA ALA A 154 -20.86 -8.34 7.73
C ALA A 154 -20.65 -7.05 8.54
N TYR A 155 -19.62 -6.25 8.24
CA TYR A 155 -19.23 -5.06 8.98
C TYR A 155 -18.74 -3.95 8.05
N THR A 156 -18.80 -2.72 8.51
CA THR A 156 -18.29 -1.57 7.78
C THR A 156 -16.78 -1.47 7.99
N TYR A 157 -16.01 -1.35 6.92
CA TYR A 157 -14.60 -1.01 7.04
C TYR A 157 -14.40 0.38 7.66
N LYS A 158 -13.59 0.44 8.71
CA LYS A 158 -13.16 1.65 9.41
C LYS A 158 -11.64 1.64 9.59
N TRP A 159 -10.96 1.40 8.48
CA TRP A 159 -9.51 1.19 8.49
C TRP A 159 -8.73 2.45 8.84
N GLU A 160 -9.15 3.63 8.40
CA GLU A 160 -8.49 4.88 8.79
C GLU A 160 -8.61 5.08 10.31
N THR A 161 -9.83 4.95 10.87
CA THR A 161 -10.03 5.01 12.33
C THR A 161 -9.18 3.98 13.06
N PHE A 162 -9.13 2.74 12.58
CA PHE A 162 -8.32 1.69 13.19
C PHE A 162 -6.83 2.04 13.18
N LEU A 163 -6.27 2.40 12.03
CA LEU A 163 -4.84 2.63 11.85
C LEU A 163 -4.33 3.92 12.52
N THR A 164 -5.21 4.90 12.74
CA THR A 164 -4.79 6.23 13.20
C THR A 164 -5.28 6.58 14.60
N ASN A 165 -6.18 5.79 15.15
CA ASN A 165 -6.72 5.99 16.50
C ASN A 165 -6.61 4.72 17.37
N GLU A 166 -7.24 3.61 16.97
CA GLU A 166 -7.37 2.45 17.83
C GLU A 166 -6.04 1.67 17.95
N LEU A 167 -5.43 1.33 16.82
CA LEU A 167 -4.16 0.57 16.80
C LEU A 167 -2.99 1.32 17.44
N PRO A 168 -2.74 2.63 17.17
CA PRO A 168 -1.67 3.35 17.83
C PRO A 168 -1.81 3.42 19.34
N GLN A 169 -3.02 3.62 19.86
CA GLN A 169 -3.28 3.61 21.30
C GLN A 169 -2.99 2.23 21.92
N TRP A 170 -3.45 1.17 21.26
CA TRP A 170 -3.21 -0.19 21.73
C TRP A 170 -1.71 -0.53 21.71
N LEU A 171 -1.01 -0.18 20.62
CA LEU A 171 0.44 -0.41 20.49
C LEU A 171 1.25 0.41 21.51
N ALA A 172 0.85 1.64 21.77
CA ALA A 172 1.52 2.47 22.78
C ALA A 172 1.37 1.86 24.17
N ALA A 173 0.19 1.39 24.53
CA ALA A 173 -0.09 0.80 25.82
C ALA A 173 0.55 -0.58 26.03
N ASN A 174 0.64 -1.41 24.99
CA ASN A 174 1.02 -2.81 25.10
C ASN A 174 2.40 -3.14 24.53
N LYS A 175 2.92 -2.30 23.63
CA LYS A 175 4.19 -2.55 22.91
C LYS A 175 5.15 -1.36 22.96
N GLN A 176 4.83 -0.30 23.69
CA GLN A 176 5.65 0.91 23.80
C GLN A 176 5.99 1.54 22.44
N VAL A 177 5.11 1.43 21.44
CA VAL A 177 5.27 2.08 20.14
C VAL A 177 4.83 3.53 20.26
N SER A 178 5.61 4.43 19.68
CA SER A 178 5.27 5.86 19.65
C SER A 178 3.97 6.10 18.87
N MET A 179 3.10 6.94 19.39
CA MET A 179 1.91 7.39 18.66
C MET A 179 2.24 8.39 17.54
N THR A 180 3.46 8.93 17.52
CA THR A 180 3.88 9.99 16.61
C THR A 180 5.20 9.68 15.92
N GLY A 181 5.41 10.27 14.74
CA GLY A 181 6.69 10.22 14.04
C GLY A 181 7.04 8.84 13.48
N ASN A 182 6.04 8.05 13.09
CA ASN A 182 6.19 6.74 12.46
C ASN A 182 6.31 6.83 10.94
N GLY A 183 6.59 5.70 10.30
CA GLY A 183 6.58 5.54 8.85
C GLY A 183 5.39 4.73 8.38
N ILE A 184 4.97 4.94 7.12
CA ILE A 184 3.94 4.16 6.46
C ILE A 184 4.36 3.84 5.03
N VAL A 185 4.26 2.59 4.64
CA VAL A 185 4.58 2.11 3.28
C VAL A 185 3.39 1.37 2.73
N GLY A 186 2.95 1.75 1.55
CA GLY A 186 1.88 1.05 0.84
C GLY A 186 2.27 0.74 -0.60
N LEU A 187 1.63 -0.28 -1.15
CA LEU A 187 1.81 -0.72 -2.53
C LEU A 187 0.47 -0.78 -3.27
N SER A 188 0.47 -0.58 -4.58
CA SER A 188 -0.76 -0.72 -5.37
C SER A 188 -1.92 0.08 -4.76
N MET A 189 -3.00 -0.60 -4.34
CA MET A 189 -4.14 -0.01 -3.64
C MET A 189 -3.72 0.86 -2.44
N SER A 190 -2.83 0.35 -1.60
CA SER A 190 -2.41 1.04 -0.39
C SER A 190 -1.34 2.12 -0.61
N GLY A 191 -0.72 2.19 -1.80
CA GLY A 191 0.23 3.25 -2.12
C GLY A 191 -0.40 4.66 -2.01
N GLY A 192 -1.58 4.83 -2.59
CA GLY A 192 -2.37 6.05 -2.43
C GLY A 192 -2.84 6.27 -0.98
N ALA A 193 -3.27 5.19 -0.31
CA ALA A 193 -3.72 5.25 1.08
C ALA A 193 -2.62 5.71 2.04
N ALA A 194 -1.37 5.25 1.87
CA ALA A 194 -0.24 5.70 2.69
C ALA A 194 -0.03 7.22 2.60
N LEU A 195 -0.14 7.80 1.40
CA LEU A 195 -0.05 9.24 1.20
C LEU A 195 -1.24 9.99 1.81
N ILE A 196 -2.44 9.47 1.71
CA ILE A 196 -3.64 10.07 2.31
C ILE A 196 -3.58 10.03 3.83
N LEU A 197 -3.19 8.89 4.41
CA LEU A 197 -3.02 8.78 5.86
C LEU A 197 -1.97 9.78 6.39
N SER A 198 -0.83 9.94 5.69
CA SER A 198 0.16 10.94 6.07
C SER A 198 -0.33 12.39 5.88
N ALA A 199 -1.18 12.64 4.87
CA ALA A 199 -1.75 13.97 4.63
C ALA A 199 -2.70 14.42 5.74
N TYR A 200 -3.46 13.51 6.32
CA TYR A 200 -4.46 13.81 7.36
C TYR A 200 -3.99 13.53 8.78
N HIS A 201 -2.93 12.73 8.96
CA HIS A 201 -2.36 12.36 10.26
C HIS A 201 -0.85 12.63 10.33
N PRO A 202 -0.40 13.88 10.09
CA PRO A 202 1.02 14.23 9.97
C PRO A 202 1.81 14.04 11.28
N ALA A 203 1.15 14.14 12.43
CA ALA A 203 1.81 13.87 13.70
C ALA A 203 2.19 12.39 13.84
N GLN A 204 1.35 11.48 13.31
CA GLN A 204 1.59 10.04 13.35
C GLN A 204 2.61 9.60 12.30
N PHE A 205 2.54 10.12 11.07
CA PHE A 205 3.36 9.68 9.95
C PHE A 205 4.25 10.80 9.42
N ARG A 206 5.55 10.74 9.73
CA ARG A 206 6.56 11.65 9.19
C ARG A 206 7.26 11.13 7.94
N TYR A 207 7.08 9.84 7.62
CA TYR A 207 7.56 9.18 6.41
C TYR A 207 6.41 8.46 5.73
N ALA A 208 6.27 8.60 4.42
CA ALA A 208 5.28 7.86 3.64
C ALA A 208 5.89 7.37 2.31
N ALA A 209 5.67 6.10 1.99
CA ALA A 209 6.07 5.54 0.71
C ALA A 209 4.87 4.99 -0.07
N SER A 210 4.87 5.26 -1.37
CA SER A 210 3.92 4.70 -2.33
C SER A 210 4.67 3.92 -3.40
N LEU A 211 4.44 2.62 -3.46
CA LEU A 211 5.06 1.73 -4.43
C LEU A 211 4.00 1.31 -5.45
N SER A 212 4.14 1.77 -6.68
CA SER A 212 3.18 1.52 -7.78
C SER A 212 1.73 1.93 -7.42
N GLY A 213 1.56 2.98 -6.62
CA GLY A 213 0.24 3.47 -6.20
C GLY A 213 -0.53 4.13 -7.34
N PHE A 214 -1.86 4.04 -7.32
CA PHE A 214 -2.74 4.80 -8.20
C PHE A 214 -3.07 6.14 -7.52
N LEU A 215 -2.37 7.23 -7.89
CA LEU A 215 -2.37 8.48 -7.14
C LEU A 215 -3.42 9.52 -7.56
N ASN A 216 -4.34 9.12 -8.45
CA ASN A 216 -5.44 9.96 -8.93
C ASN A 216 -6.81 9.25 -8.94
N PRO A 217 -7.24 8.62 -7.82
CA PRO A 217 -8.47 7.82 -7.80
C PRO A 217 -9.73 8.63 -8.16
N SER A 218 -9.74 9.95 -8.01
CA SER A 218 -10.88 10.79 -8.39
C SER A 218 -10.99 11.08 -9.89
N ALA A 219 -10.01 10.66 -10.70
CA ALA A 219 -10.08 10.80 -12.16
C ALA A 219 -11.15 9.86 -12.74
N LEU A 220 -11.94 10.35 -13.69
CA LEU A 220 -13.11 9.65 -14.22
C LEU A 220 -12.81 8.19 -14.65
N PHE A 221 -11.72 7.96 -15.38
CA PHE A 221 -11.33 6.61 -15.78
C PHE A 221 -10.86 5.76 -14.61
N MET A 222 -10.15 6.35 -13.64
CA MET A 222 -9.65 5.64 -12.48
C MET A 222 -10.78 5.20 -11.55
N GLN A 223 -11.82 6.00 -11.39
CA GLN A 223 -13.02 5.61 -10.66
C GLN A 223 -13.65 4.33 -11.24
N GLN A 224 -13.75 4.22 -12.57
CA GLN A 224 -14.28 3.02 -13.21
C GLN A 224 -13.30 1.82 -13.11
N ALA A 225 -12.00 2.06 -13.25
CA ALA A 225 -10.99 1.02 -13.08
C ALA A 225 -11.01 0.44 -11.66
N ILE A 226 -11.08 1.29 -10.63
CA ILE A 226 -11.20 0.88 -9.23
C ILE A 226 -12.48 0.07 -9.01
N ARG A 227 -13.63 0.51 -9.55
CA ARG A 227 -14.89 -0.22 -9.44
C ARG A 227 -14.78 -1.65 -9.97
N VAL A 228 -14.20 -1.81 -11.15
CA VAL A 228 -14.03 -3.14 -11.73
C VAL A 228 -13.00 -3.97 -10.99
N ALA A 229 -11.88 -3.37 -10.58
CA ALA A 229 -10.86 -4.08 -9.81
C ALA A 229 -11.40 -4.59 -8.45
N MET A 230 -12.22 -3.80 -7.76
CA MET A 230 -12.86 -4.20 -6.51
C MET A 230 -13.92 -5.30 -6.70
N LEU A 231 -14.67 -5.26 -7.81
CA LEU A 231 -15.60 -6.35 -8.17
C LEU A 231 -14.84 -7.65 -8.44
N ASP A 232 -13.73 -7.59 -9.16
CA ASP A 232 -12.90 -8.74 -9.47
C ASP A 232 -12.18 -9.29 -8.24
N ALA A 233 -11.69 -8.42 -7.35
CA ALA A 233 -10.97 -8.83 -6.15
C ALA A 233 -11.82 -9.61 -5.14
N GLY A 234 -13.13 -9.36 -5.06
CA GLY A 234 -13.99 -10.03 -4.07
C GLY A 234 -15.41 -9.49 -4.06
N SER A 235 -15.91 -9.05 -5.21
CA SER A 235 -17.26 -8.49 -5.38
C SER A 235 -17.56 -7.32 -4.43
N TYR A 236 -16.57 -6.46 -4.18
CA TYR A 236 -16.76 -5.27 -3.35
C TYR A 236 -17.46 -4.16 -4.12
N ASN A 237 -18.41 -3.48 -3.47
CA ASN A 237 -19.12 -2.34 -4.03
C ASN A 237 -18.43 -1.03 -3.62
N VAL A 238 -17.79 -0.37 -4.58
CA VAL A 238 -17.08 0.90 -4.34
C VAL A 238 -18.01 2.04 -3.87
N ASP A 239 -19.31 2.02 -4.22
CA ASP A 239 -20.24 3.05 -3.77
C ASP A 239 -20.53 2.95 -2.26
N ASN A 240 -20.32 1.77 -1.65
CA ASN A 240 -20.36 1.63 -0.19
C ASN A 240 -19.08 2.20 0.47
N MET A 241 -17.98 2.35 -0.27
CA MET A 241 -16.73 2.93 0.21
C MET A 241 -16.79 4.48 0.18
N TRP A 242 -16.89 5.06 -0.99
CA TRP A 242 -16.75 6.51 -1.22
C TRP A 242 -17.96 7.14 -1.92
N GLY A 243 -19.09 6.45 -1.98
CA GLY A 243 -20.27 6.94 -2.67
C GLY A 243 -20.12 6.98 -4.20
N PRO A 244 -21.10 7.60 -4.88
CA PRO A 244 -21.10 7.72 -6.33
C PRO A 244 -19.93 8.60 -6.83
N PRO A 245 -19.62 8.58 -8.14
CA PRO A 245 -18.45 9.26 -8.71
C PRO A 245 -18.32 10.77 -8.43
N TRP A 246 -19.40 11.43 -8.11
CA TRP A 246 -19.43 12.87 -7.79
C TRP A 246 -19.27 13.17 -6.28
N ASP A 247 -19.22 12.14 -5.43
CA ASP A 247 -19.05 12.32 -4.00
C ASP A 247 -17.66 12.92 -3.66
N GLY A 248 -17.62 13.74 -2.63
CA GLY A 248 -16.41 14.42 -2.16
C GLY A 248 -15.34 13.48 -1.64
N ALA A 249 -15.72 12.27 -1.19
CA ALA A 249 -14.79 11.27 -0.67
C ALA A 249 -13.75 10.84 -1.71
N TRP A 250 -14.11 10.79 -2.98
CA TRP A 250 -13.16 10.52 -4.07
C TRP A 250 -12.00 11.53 -4.09
N LYS A 251 -12.32 12.83 -3.97
CA LYS A 251 -11.30 13.90 -3.94
C LYS A 251 -10.55 13.93 -2.62
N ARG A 252 -11.23 13.63 -1.52
CA ARG A 252 -10.60 13.54 -0.18
C ARG A 252 -9.51 12.47 -0.17
N ASN A 253 -9.72 11.34 -0.84
CA ASN A 253 -8.81 10.20 -0.90
C ASN A 253 -7.92 10.19 -2.15
N ASP A 254 -7.73 11.33 -2.82
CA ASP A 254 -6.89 11.48 -4.01
C ASP A 254 -5.60 12.21 -3.66
N PRO A 255 -4.44 11.52 -3.67
CA PRO A 255 -3.14 12.13 -3.33
C PRO A 255 -2.81 13.38 -4.14
N ILE A 256 -3.13 13.42 -5.45
CA ILE A 256 -2.90 14.62 -6.28
C ILE A 256 -3.74 15.79 -5.78
N LYS A 257 -4.97 15.55 -5.32
CA LYS A 257 -5.84 16.59 -4.76
C LYS A 257 -5.39 17.04 -3.37
N GLN A 258 -4.70 16.18 -2.62
CA GLN A 258 -4.23 16.47 -1.27
C GLN A 258 -2.75 16.86 -1.21
N VAL A 259 -2.09 17.00 -2.35
CA VAL A 259 -0.64 17.27 -2.43
C VAL A 259 -0.22 18.51 -1.62
N GLY A 260 -1.05 19.56 -1.59
CA GLY A 260 -0.79 20.75 -0.78
C GLY A 260 -0.70 20.47 0.72
N LYS A 261 -1.51 19.53 1.25
CA LYS A 261 -1.41 19.10 2.66
C LYS A 261 -0.11 18.34 2.90
N ILE A 262 0.22 17.40 2.00
CA ILE A 262 1.43 16.57 2.09
C ILE A 262 2.68 17.46 2.12
N VAL A 263 2.74 18.46 1.25
CA VAL A 263 3.84 19.44 1.22
C VAL A 263 3.89 20.27 2.50
N ALA A 264 2.74 20.81 2.94
CA ALA A 264 2.66 21.63 4.16
C ALA A 264 3.05 20.84 5.42
N ASN A 265 2.79 19.55 5.46
CA ASN A 265 3.15 18.66 6.56
C ASN A 265 4.66 18.37 6.66
N GLY A 266 5.43 18.59 5.58
CA GLY A 266 6.85 18.27 5.52
C GLY A 266 7.16 16.75 5.57
N THR A 267 6.17 15.90 5.31
CA THR A 267 6.33 14.44 5.30
C THR A 267 7.43 14.03 4.31
N ARG A 268 8.38 13.19 4.74
CA ARG A 268 9.38 12.58 3.84
C ARG A 268 8.69 11.57 2.95
N LEU A 269 8.85 11.68 1.63
CA LEU A 269 8.20 10.80 0.66
C LEU A 269 9.19 9.93 -0.10
N TRP A 270 8.76 8.68 -0.38
CA TRP A 270 9.37 7.81 -1.37
C TRP A 270 8.29 7.32 -2.34
N ILE A 271 8.42 7.69 -3.61
CA ILE A 271 7.44 7.36 -4.65
C ILE A 271 8.14 6.53 -5.73
N TYR A 272 7.69 5.29 -5.88
CA TYR A 272 8.17 4.37 -6.91
C TYR A 272 7.03 3.97 -7.83
N CYS A 273 7.29 3.95 -9.14
CA CYS A 273 6.45 3.32 -10.14
C CYS A 273 7.26 3.11 -11.42
N ALA A 274 7.21 1.92 -11.99
CA ALA A 274 7.83 1.64 -13.27
C ALA A 274 6.83 1.85 -14.44
N PRO A 275 7.30 1.89 -15.69
CA PRO A 275 6.40 2.08 -16.84
C PRO A 275 5.79 0.78 -17.38
N GLY A 276 6.02 -0.35 -16.77
CA GLY A 276 5.88 -1.68 -17.36
C GLY A 276 7.20 -2.15 -17.96
N GLY A 277 7.18 -3.33 -18.57
CA GLY A 277 8.37 -3.95 -19.18
C GLY A 277 9.04 -4.97 -18.26
N PHE A 278 9.36 -6.11 -18.85
CA PHE A 278 9.94 -7.25 -18.15
C PHE A 278 11.40 -7.03 -17.78
N THR A 279 11.79 -7.58 -16.65
CA THR A 279 13.17 -7.62 -16.15
C THR A 279 13.47 -9.03 -15.61
N PRO A 280 14.72 -9.35 -15.22
CA PRO A 280 15.02 -10.64 -14.57
C PRO A 280 14.25 -10.90 -13.28
N LEU A 281 13.61 -9.88 -12.67
CA LEU A 281 12.73 -10.07 -11.51
C LEU A 281 11.41 -10.78 -11.86
N ASP A 282 11.07 -10.88 -13.13
CA ASP A 282 9.88 -11.59 -13.62
C ASP A 282 10.18 -13.04 -14.00
N ASP A 283 11.43 -13.49 -13.90
CA ASP A 283 11.83 -14.84 -14.28
C ASP A 283 11.09 -15.88 -13.43
N GLY A 284 10.43 -16.82 -14.10
CA GLY A 284 9.61 -17.86 -13.45
C GLY A 284 8.17 -17.43 -13.10
N ALA A 285 7.78 -16.18 -13.37
CA ALA A 285 6.40 -15.75 -13.20
C ALA A 285 5.46 -16.42 -14.22
N ASP A 286 4.21 -16.65 -13.82
CA ASP A 286 3.18 -17.08 -14.76
C ASP A 286 2.98 -16.03 -15.86
N PRO A 287 3.03 -16.39 -17.17
CA PRO A 287 2.98 -15.41 -18.25
C PRO A 287 1.73 -14.51 -18.26
N ASN A 288 0.58 -15.03 -17.82
CA ASN A 288 -0.63 -14.23 -17.76
C ASN A 288 -0.61 -13.25 -16.58
N GLN A 289 -0.07 -13.68 -15.44
CA GLN A 289 0.13 -12.80 -14.29
C GLN A 289 1.13 -11.69 -14.61
N ALA A 290 2.24 -12.02 -15.27
CA ALA A 290 3.24 -11.08 -15.69
C ALA A 290 2.68 -10.04 -16.69
N PHE A 291 1.88 -10.46 -17.66
CA PHE A 291 1.22 -9.56 -18.61
C PHE A 291 0.21 -8.62 -17.90
N ASN A 292 -0.56 -9.12 -16.93
CA ASN A 292 -1.47 -8.29 -16.15
C ASN A 292 -0.71 -7.30 -15.28
N ALA A 293 0.40 -7.72 -14.67
CA ALA A 293 1.26 -6.85 -13.88
C ALA A 293 1.89 -5.73 -14.73
N ASP A 294 2.34 -6.04 -15.95
CA ASP A 294 2.83 -5.07 -16.92
C ASP A 294 1.78 -4.01 -17.26
N SER A 295 0.57 -4.45 -17.54
CA SER A 295 -0.56 -3.58 -17.88
C SER A 295 -0.94 -2.66 -16.72
N LEU A 296 -0.98 -3.17 -15.49
CA LEU A 296 -1.31 -2.39 -14.29
C LEU A 296 -0.25 -1.33 -14.00
N GLU A 297 1.03 -1.68 -14.12
CA GLU A 297 2.13 -0.75 -13.88
C GLU A 297 2.14 0.37 -14.94
N SER A 298 1.95 0.01 -16.21
CA SER A 298 1.80 0.98 -17.31
C SER A 298 0.62 1.95 -17.11
N MET A 299 -0.43 1.54 -16.40
CA MET A 299 -1.54 2.42 -16.04
C MET A 299 -1.21 3.33 -14.87
N ALA A 300 -0.45 2.85 -13.90
CA ALA A 300 -0.12 3.58 -12.68
C ALA A 300 0.89 4.71 -12.93
N ILE A 301 1.90 4.50 -13.79
CA ILE A 301 3.04 5.42 -13.97
C ILE A 301 2.63 6.85 -14.29
N LYS A 302 1.58 7.04 -15.10
CA LYS A 302 1.13 8.40 -15.42
C LYS A 302 0.68 9.16 -14.19
N SER A 303 -0.09 8.53 -13.30
CA SER A 303 -0.57 9.19 -12.07
C SER A 303 0.56 9.52 -11.10
N ASN A 304 1.62 8.71 -11.08
CA ASN A 304 2.81 8.96 -10.28
C ASN A 304 3.64 10.15 -10.81
N LYS A 305 3.78 10.27 -12.13
CA LYS A 305 4.41 11.44 -12.76
C LYS A 305 3.56 12.71 -12.57
N ASP A 306 2.24 12.61 -12.76
CA ASP A 306 1.33 13.72 -12.49
C ASP A 306 1.40 14.18 -11.01
N PHE A 307 1.59 13.24 -10.08
CA PHE A 307 1.81 13.56 -8.66
C PHE A 307 3.16 14.26 -8.44
N GLN A 308 4.24 13.80 -9.07
CA GLN A 308 5.55 14.48 -9.01
C GLN A 308 5.45 15.93 -9.46
N ASP A 309 4.79 16.17 -10.61
CA ASP A 309 4.59 17.52 -11.14
C ASP A 309 3.75 18.38 -10.18
N ALA A 310 2.67 17.82 -9.63
CA ALA A 310 1.83 18.52 -8.66
C ALA A 310 2.57 18.81 -7.35
N TYR A 311 3.41 17.89 -6.88
CA TYR A 311 4.23 18.05 -5.69
C TYR A 311 5.27 19.16 -5.86
N ALA A 312 5.99 19.16 -6.97
CA ALA A 312 6.96 20.21 -7.30
C ALA A 312 6.26 21.58 -7.44
N LYS A 313 5.10 21.65 -8.12
CA LYS A 313 4.30 22.87 -8.27
C LYS A 313 3.79 23.41 -6.93
N ALA A 314 3.53 22.55 -5.98
CA ALA A 314 3.14 22.91 -4.61
C ALA A 314 4.33 23.37 -3.74
N GLY A 315 5.56 23.35 -4.27
CA GLY A 315 6.78 23.72 -3.55
C GLY A 315 7.39 22.59 -2.72
N GLY A 316 7.02 21.34 -3.00
CA GLY A 316 7.54 20.18 -2.29
C GLY A 316 9.01 19.89 -2.64
N THR A 317 9.83 19.63 -1.62
CA THR A 317 11.29 19.36 -1.77
C THR A 317 11.74 18.13 -1.01
N ASN A 318 10.87 17.50 -0.21
CA ASN A 318 11.22 16.38 0.68
C ASN A 318 10.72 15.04 0.14
N ALA A 319 11.02 14.74 -1.13
CA ALA A 319 10.60 13.50 -1.79
C ALA A 319 11.69 12.88 -2.65
N THR A 320 11.76 11.56 -2.66
CA THR A 320 12.49 10.77 -3.65
C THR A 320 11.50 10.17 -4.63
N PHE A 321 11.70 10.39 -5.93
CA PHE A 321 10.93 9.79 -7.01
C PHE A 321 11.81 8.78 -7.76
N VAL A 322 11.36 7.55 -7.87
CA VAL A 322 12.07 6.45 -8.51
C VAL A 322 11.22 5.92 -9.67
N PHE A 323 11.57 6.29 -10.88
CA PHE A 323 10.90 5.85 -12.11
C PHE A 323 11.92 5.16 -13.01
N PRO A 324 12.17 3.85 -12.82
CA PRO A 324 13.10 3.10 -13.66
C PRO A 324 12.59 2.99 -15.11
N SER A 325 13.43 2.49 -16.01
CA SER A 325 13.09 2.31 -17.43
C SER A 325 12.19 1.11 -17.70
N SER A 326 12.09 0.16 -16.77
CA SER A 326 11.25 -1.05 -16.85
C SER A 326 10.95 -1.60 -15.46
N GLY A 327 9.92 -2.44 -15.37
CA GLY A 327 9.47 -3.09 -14.14
C GLY A 327 7.96 -3.25 -14.12
N ASN A 328 7.49 -4.19 -13.32
CA ASN A 328 6.09 -4.63 -13.30
C ASN A 328 5.41 -4.40 -11.95
N HIS A 329 4.07 -4.53 -11.94
CA HIS A 329 3.21 -4.42 -10.76
C HIS A 329 3.25 -5.72 -9.95
N ALA A 330 4.39 -6.02 -9.31
CA ALA A 330 4.63 -7.31 -8.69
C ALA A 330 5.51 -7.23 -7.44
N TRP A 331 5.37 -8.22 -6.56
CA TRP A 331 6.04 -8.31 -5.27
C TRP A 331 7.58 -8.22 -5.33
N PRO A 332 8.30 -8.83 -6.31
CA PRO A 332 9.74 -8.71 -6.37
C PRO A 332 10.22 -7.26 -6.46
N TYR A 333 9.50 -6.42 -7.21
CA TYR A 333 9.83 -5.00 -7.36
C TYR A 333 9.54 -4.21 -6.07
N TRP A 334 8.40 -4.46 -5.43
CA TRP A 334 8.05 -3.80 -4.16
C TRP A 334 8.99 -4.20 -3.04
N GLY A 335 9.38 -5.49 -2.96
CA GLY A 335 10.38 -5.98 -2.04
C GLY A 335 11.73 -5.31 -2.25
N GLN A 336 12.21 -5.21 -3.48
CA GLN A 336 13.43 -4.50 -3.80
C GLN A 336 13.36 -3.02 -3.38
N GLN A 337 12.22 -2.35 -3.61
CA GLN A 337 12.05 -0.96 -3.20
C GLN A 337 12.02 -0.80 -1.68
N LEU A 338 11.34 -1.70 -0.95
CA LEU A 338 11.33 -1.66 0.52
C LEU A 338 12.75 -1.81 1.08
N SER A 339 13.54 -2.74 0.54
CA SER A 339 14.94 -2.92 0.91
C SER A 339 15.77 -1.67 0.62
N THR A 340 15.53 -1.01 -0.51
CA THR A 340 16.26 0.20 -0.93
C THR A 340 15.92 1.40 -0.05
N LEU A 341 14.62 1.67 0.19
CA LEU A 341 14.17 2.83 0.96
C LEU A 341 14.42 2.69 2.48
N LYS A 342 14.70 1.48 2.96
CA LYS A 342 14.81 1.16 4.39
C LYS A 342 15.76 2.09 5.14
N GLN A 343 16.92 2.39 4.59
CA GLN A 343 17.91 3.26 5.26
C GLN A 343 17.42 4.70 5.37
N ASP A 344 16.82 5.24 4.32
CA ASP A 344 16.21 6.58 4.32
C ASP A 344 15.04 6.67 5.33
N LEU A 345 14.24 5.61 5.40
CA LEU A 345 13.15 5.49 6.38
C LEU A 345 13.70 5.48 7.81
N ILE A 346 14.65 4.59 8.13
CA ILE A 346 15.24 4.45 9.47
C ILE A 346 15.88 5.78 9.89
N ALA A 347 16.66 6.41 9.01
CA ALA A 347 17.28 7.71 9.30
C ALA A 347 16.23 8.79 9.58
N THR A 348 15.15 8.82 8.80
CA THR A 348 14.06 9.77 9.01
C THR A 348 13.33 9.54 10.34
N LEU A 349 13.10 8.30 10.75
CA LEU A 349 12.34 8.01 11.98
C LEU A 349 13.14 8.24 13.25
N ASN A 350 14.47 8.07 13.20
CA ASN A 350 15.36 8.20 14.36
C ASN A 350 16.03 9.59 14.48
N GLY A 351 15.93 10.42 13.44
CA GLY A 351 16.37 11.82 13.44
C GLY A 351 15.23 12.75 13.83
#